data_df274101d8b724853cc942873cf2a0b1
#
_entry.id   df274101d8b724853cc942873cf2a0b1
#
_cell.length_a   1.000
_cell.length_b   1.000
_cell.length_c   1.000
_cell.angle_alpha   90.00
_cell.angle_beta   90.00
_cell.angle_gamma   90.00
#
_symmetry.space_group_name_H-M   'P 1'
#
loop_
_entity.id
_entity.type
_entity.pdbx_description
1 polymer ?
#
loop_
_entity_poly.entity_id
_entity_poly.type
_entity_poly.pdbx_seq_one_letter_code
_entity_poly.pdbx_strand_id
1 'polypeptide(L)'
;DEREQRILLDWMAYVIQNPGKRVNWALLLQGAQGVGKSYFGNVMQMILGELVRNLEPTAISGRFTGWAHGALVVVVEEMRISGANRYETLDRMKPFITNKTVQIEEKGRDHRTVPNFTSYFMLTNHKDAIPLADGDRRYCVLFSRVQSEEQLFDELGGKVGAQNHFKKLFAETER
;
A
#
# COMPACT_ATOMS: atom_id res chain seq x y z
N ASP A 1 5.19 16.90 1.52
CA ASP A 1 4.61 18.25 1.37
C ASP A 1 3.12 18.18 1.73
N GLU A 2 2.45 19.31 1.96
CA GLU A 2 1.03 19.35 2.35
C GLU A 2 0.10 18.71 1.31
N ARG A 3 0.43 18.83 0.02
CA ARG A 3 -0.32 18.21 -1.05
C ARG A 3 -0.25 16.69 -0.99
N GLU A 4 0.91 16.14 -0.75
CA GLU A 4 1.09 14.68 -0.65
C GLU A 4 0.39 14.12 0.60
N GLN A 5 0.46 14.82 1.72
CA GLN A 5 -0.29 14.46 2.93
C GLN A 5 -1.80 14.45 2.65
N ARG A 6 -2.29 15.45 1.95
CA ARG A 6 -3.70 15.53 1.58
C ARG A 6 -4.12 14.40 0.64
N ILE A 7 -3.31 14.07 -0.37
CA ILE A 7 -3.58 12.95 -1.28
C ILE A 7 -3.70 11.62 -0.50
N LEU A 8 -2.78 11.38 0.45
CA LEU A 8 -2.83 10.18 1.29
C LEU A 8 -4.12 10.13 2.12
N LEU A 9 -4.45 11.21 2.83
CA LEU A 9 -5.65 11.27 3.67
C LEU A 9 -6.94 11.20 2.86
N ASP A 10 -7.01 11.88 1.74
CA ASP A 10 -8.17 11.85 0.84
C ASP A 10 -8.36 10.44 0.24
N TRP A 11 -7.27 9.75 -0.10
CA TRP A 11 -7.32 8.36 -0.57
C TRP A 11 -7.89 7.42 0.51
N MET A 12 -7.39 7.52 1.74
CA MET A 12 -7.88 6.72 2.87
C MET A 12 -9.35 7.01 3.15
N ALA A 13 -9.73 8.29 3.23
CA ALA A 13 -11.10 8.72 3.46
C ALA A 13 -12.04 8.23 2.36
N TYR A 14 -11.63 8.34 1.09
CA TYR A 14 -12.43 7.87 -0.04
C TYR A 14 -12.74 6.38 0.05
N VAL A 15 -11.74 5.55 0.33
CA VAL A 15 -11.91 4.10 0.45
C VAL A 15 -12.85 3.72 1.60
N ILE A 16 -12.73 4.40 2.74
CA ILE A 16 -13.58 4.17 3.92
C ILE A 16 -15.03 4.60 3.65
N GLN A 17 -15.23 5.75 3.03
CA GLN A 17 -16.55 6.34 2.80
C GLN A 17 -17.28 5.74 1.60
N ASN A 18 -16.58 5.06 0.71
CA ASN A 18 -17.14 4.49 -0.52
C ASN A 18 -16.86 2.99 -0.64
N PRO A 19 -17.31 2.15 0.29
CA PRO A 19 -17.13 0.71 0.19
C PRO A 19 -17.77 0.20 -1.11
N GLY A 20 -17.04 -0.64 -1.84
CA GLY A 20 -17.48 -1.12 -3.15
C GLY A 20 -17.11 -0.22 -4.35
N LYS A 21 -16.44 0.91 -4.11
CA LYS A 21 -15.81 1.73 -5.15
C LYS A 21 -14.31 1.76 -4.91
N ARG A 22 -13.55 1.23 -5.84
CA ARG A 22 -12.10 1.26 -5.74
C ARG A 22 -11.51 2.55 -6.31
N VAL A 23 -10.32 2.90 -5.87
CA VAL A 23 -9.46 3.89 -6.51
C VAL A 23 -8.76 3.22 -7.70
N ASN A 24 -8.81 3.86 -8.88
CA ASN A 24 -8.28 3.30 -10.13
C ASN A 24 -6.75 3.39 -10.28
N TRP A 25 -6.06 3.69 -9.21
CA TRP A 25 -4.60 3.77 -9.13
C TRP A 25 -4.14 3.29 -7.76
N ALA A 26 -2.94 2.72 -7.71
CA ALA A 26 -2.31 2.29 -6.48
C ALA A 26 -1.56 3.45 -5.84
N LEU A 27 -1.70 3.60 -4.53
CA LEU A 27 -0.93 4.54 -3.75
C LEU A 27 0.39 3.87 -3.35
N LEU A 28 1.52 4.47 -3.71
CA LEU A 28 2.85 4.01 -3.33
C LEU A 28 3.50 5.07 -2.43
N LEU A 29 3.71 4.74 -1.16
CA LEU A 29 4.39 5.59 -0.20
C LEU A 29 5.83 5.13 -0.01
N GLN A 30 6.77 5.99 -0.44
CA GLN A 30 8.20 5.79 -0.26
C GLN A 30 8.71 6.61 0.94
N GLY A 31 9.61 6.03 1.72
CA GLY A 31 10.31 6.72 2.81
C GLY A 31 11.34 5.80 3.45
N ALA A 32 12.23 6.32 4.26
CA ALA A 32 13.21 5.51 4.97
C ALA A 32 12.57 4.44 5.86
N GLN A 33 13.34 3.45 6.23
CA GLN A 33 12.91 2.48 7.24
C GLN A 33 12.67 3.17 8.58
N GLY A 34 11.65 2.75 9.33
CA GLY A 34 11.38 3.27 10.67
C GLY A 34 10.64 4.62 10.72
N VAL A 35 10.31 5.26 9.59
CA VAL A 35 9.62 6.57 9.57
C VAL A 35 8.09 6.49 9.75
N GLY A 36 7.56 5.31 10.08
CA GLY A 36 6.14 5.16 10.42
C GLY A 36 5.20 4.88 9.24
N LYS A 37 5.70 4.47 8.07
CA LYS A 37 4.84 4.20 6.89
C LYS A 37 3.73 3.17 7.15
N SER A 38 4.06 2.07 7.84
CA SER A 38 3.11 0.98 8.16
C SER A 38 1.97 1.43 9.07
N TYR A 39 2.13 2.56 9.79
CA TYR A 39 1.07 3.13 10.62
C TYR A 39 -0.23 3.37 9.82
N PHE A 40 -0.14 3.87 8.60
CA PHE A 40 -1.31 4.12 7.76
C PHE A 40 -2.02 2.82 7.36
N GLY A 41 -1.28 1.75 7.08
CA GLY A 41 -1.84 0.42 6.85
C GLY A 41 -2.57 -0.12 8.09
N ASN A 42 -1.96 0.06 9.27
CA ASN A 42 -2.56 -0.35 10.55
C ASN A 42 -3.85 0.44 10.85
N VAL A 43 -3.89 1.74 10.58
CA VAL A 43 -5.12 2.55 10.72
C VAL A 43 -6.22 2.02 9.80
N MET A 44 -5.91 1.69 8.55
CA MET A 44 -6.88 1.09 7.64
C MET A 44 -7.36 -0.27 8.16
N GLN A 45 -6.46 -1.10 8.68
CA GLN A 45 -6.80 -2.40 9.28
C GLN A 45 -7.70 -2.25 10.50
N MET A 46 -7.44 -1.26 11.36
CA MET A 46 -8.27 -0.98 12.54
C MET A 46 -9.70 -0.57 12.15
N ILE A 47 -9.85 0.26 11.12
CA ILE A 47 -11.15 0.77 10.69
C ILE A 47 -11.95 -0.26 9.87
N LEU A 48 -11.31 -0.99 8.98
CA LEU A 48 -11.95 -1.87 8.00
C LEU A 48 -11.86 -3.36 8.35
N GLY A 49 -11.08 -3.73 9.38
CA GLY A 49 -10.96 -5.09 9.87
C GLY A 49 -10.48 -6.06 8.78
N GLU A 50 -11.19 -7.16 8.61
CA GLU A 50 -10.86 -8.23 7.66
C GLU A 50 -10.98 -7.82 6.18
N LEU A 51 -11.52 -6.65 5.90
CA LEU A 51 -11.57 -6.08 4.54
C LEU A 51 -10.22 -5.49 4.10
N VAL A 52 -9.26 -5.38 5.01
CA VAL A 52 -7.86 -5.08 4.69
C VAL A 52 -7.06 -6.37 4.69
N ARG A 53 -6.23 -6.55 3.69
CA ARG A 53 -5.30 -7.69 3.59
C ARG A 53 -3.88 -7.21 3.42
N ASN A 54 -2.99 -7.71 4.26
CA ASN A 54 -1.56 -7.54 4.10
C ASN A 54 -1.05 -8.61 3.14
N LEU A 55 -0.33 -8.19 2.11
CA LEU A 55 0.17 -9.06 1.05
C LEU A 55 1.68 -8.94 0.96
N GLU A 56 2.35 -10.08 0.98
CA GLU A 56 3.77 -10.17 0.68
C GLU A 56 4.02 -9.86 -0.80
N PRO A 57 5.07 -9.10 -1.16
CA PRO A 57 5.36 -8.76 -2.57
C PRO A 57 5.50 -9.99 -3.47
N THR A 58 6.01 -11.10 -2.93
CA THR A 58 6.15 -12.39 -3.64
C THR A 58 4.82 -13.00 -4.04
N ALA A 59 3.75 -12.74 -3.31
CA ALA A 59 2.42 -13.24 -3.63
C ALA A 59 1.84 -12.61 -4.90
N ILE A 60 2.29 -11.40 -5.27
CA ILE A 60 1.89 -10.72 -6.52
C ILE A 60 2.38 -11.53 -7.73
N SER A 61 3.60 -12.04 -7.67
CA SER A 61 4.19 -12.88 -8.73
C SER A 61 3.68 -14.32 -8.69
N GLY A 62 3.03 -14.72 -7.60
CA GLY A 62 2.51 -16.05 -7.38
C GLY A 62 1.33 -16.40 -8.29
N ARG A 63 1.06 -17.71 -8.46
CA ARG A 63 -0.04 -18.22 -9.26
C ARG A 63 -1.40 -17.82 -8.70
N PHE A 64 -1.58 -17.95 -7.39
CA PHE A 64 -2.87 -17.78 -6.74
C PHE A 64 -3.16 -16.31 -6.45
N THR A 65 -4.33 -15.85 -6.89
CA THR A 65 -4.77 -14.45 -6.83
C THR A 65 -6.02 -14.26 -5.95
N GLY A 66 -6.38 -15.26 -5.16
CA GLY A 66 -7.52 -15.21 -4.23
C GLY A 66 -7.46 -14.06 -3.21
N TRP A 67 -6.28 -13.50 -2.97
CA TRP A 67 -6.07 -12.33 -2.13
C TRP A 67 -6.80 -11.08 -2.63
N ALA A 68 -7.08 -10.98 -3.92
CA ALA A 68 -7.81 -9.84 -4.51
C ALA A 68 -9.33 -9.93 -4.32
N HIS A 69 -9.85 -11.07 -3.85
CA HIS A 69 -11.29 -11.26 -3.70
C HIS A 69 -11.75 -10.91 -2.28
N GLY A 70 -12.75 -10.02 -2.18
CA GLY A 70 -13.38 -9.65 -0.91
C GLY A 70 -12.58 -8.66 -0.05
N ALA A 71 -11.46 -8.13 -0.54
CA ALA A 71 -10.73 -7.06 0.13
C ALA A 71 -11.17 -5.69 -0.44
N LEU A 72 -11.29 -4.68 0.43
CA LEU A 72 -11.41 -3.29 0.04
C LEU A 72 -10.04 -2.64 -0.12
N VAL A 73 -9.08 -3.06 0.70
CA VAL A 73 -7.70 -2.60 0.64
C VAL A 73 -6.76 -3.80 0.68
N VAL A 74 -5.79 -3.78 -0.21
CA VAL A 74 -4.60 -4.62 -0.13
C VAL A 74 -3.41 -3.74 0.18
N VAL A 75 -2.78 -3.99 1.34
CA VAL A 75 -1.53 -3.34 1.75
C VAL A 75 -0.39 -4.25 1.34
N VAL A 76 0.57 -3.70 0.62
CA VAL A 76 1.80 -4.41 0.23
C VAL A 76 2.96 -3.73 0.92
N GLU A 77 3.50 -4.35 1.95
CA GLU A 77 4.67 -3.82 2.65
C GLU A 77 5.97 -4.23 1.95
N GLU A 78 7.00 -3.43 2.15
CA GLU A 78 8.34 -3.65 1.58
C GLU A 78 8.33 -3.89 0.06
N MET A 79 7.43 -3.18 -0.64
CA MET A 79 7.30 -3.32 -2.07
C MET A 79 8.63 -3.03 -2.77
N ARG A 80 9.19 -4.07 -3.36
CA ARG A 80 10.37 -3.99 -4.21
C ARG A 80 10.29 -5.04 -5.29
N ILE A 81 10.16 -4.58 -6.53
CA ILE A 81 10.16 -5.47 -7.68
C ILE A 81 11.54 -5.39 -8.33
N SER A 82 12.32 -6.44 -8.16
CA SER A 82 13.69 -6.53 -8.68
C SER A 82 13.85 -7.76 -9.58
N GLY A 83 14.95 -7.79 -10.34
CA GLY A 83 15.29 -8.91 -11.22
C GLY A 83 14.71 -8.81 -12.63
N ALA A 84 14.93 -9.87 -13.41
CA ALA A 84 14.57 -9.93 -14.84
C ALA A 84 13.05 -9.82 -15.08
N ASN A 85 12.24 -10.33 -14.15
CA ASN A 85 10.77 -10.41 -14.28
C ASN A 85 10.04 -9.21 -13.69
N ARG A 86 10.74 -8.12 -13.38
CA ARG A 86 10.15 -6.93 -12.75
C ARG A 86 8.99 -6.32 -13.53
N TYR A 87 9.11 -6.27 -14.84
CA TYR A 87 8.06 -5.74 -15.72
C TYR A 87 6.85 -6.67 -15.79
N GLU A 88 7.07 -7.99 -15.81
CA GLU A 88 6.01 -9.00 -15.78
C GLU A 88 5.15 -8.88 -14.52
N THR A 89 5.78 -8.68 -13.35
CA THR A 89 5.07 -8.48 -12.09
C THR A 89 4.20 -7.22 -12.13
N LEU A 90 4.71 -6.12 -12.69
CA LEU A 90 3.92 -4.90 -12.89
C LEU A 90 2.77 -5.11 -13.86
N ASP A 91 3.01 -5.82 -14.96
CA ASP A 91 1.98 -6.11 -15.94
C ASP A 91 0.85 -6.96 -15.35
N ARG A 92 1.18 -7.90 -14.47
CA ARG A 92 0.19 -8.69 -13.71
C ARG A 92 -0.66 -7.84 -12.78
N MET A 93 -0.10 -6.77 -12.19
CA MET A 93 -0.87 -5.87 -11.32
C MET A 93 -1.85 -4.96 -12.08
N LYS A 94 -1.59 -4.68 -13.35
CA LYS A 94 -2.43 -3.77 -14.16
C LYS A 94 -3.93 -4.08 -14.08
N PRO A 95 -4.40 -5.30 -14.35
CA PRO A 95 -5.82 -5.62 -14.29
C PRO A 95 -6.41 -5.46 -12.88
N PHE A 96 -5.64 -5.79 -11.84
CA PHE A 96 -6.11 -5.64 -10.46
C PHE A 96 -6.29 -4.17 -10.08
N ILE A 97 -5.44 -3.28 -10.57
CA ILE A 97 -5.56 -1.84 -10.31
C ILE A 97 -6.67 -1.22 -11.16
N THR A 98 -6.83 -1.59 -12.43
CA THR A 98 -7.64 -0.80 -13.38
C THR A 98 -8.97 -1.44 -13.81
N ASN A 99 -9.09 -2.77 -13.81
CA ASN A 99 -10.26 -3.42 -14.35
C ASN A 99 -11.43 -3.47 -13.35
N LYS A 100 -12.65 -3.36 -13.84
CA LYS A 100 -13.88 -3.51 -13.03
C LYS A 100 -14.11 -4.93 -12.52
N THR A 101 -13.56 -5.90 -13.21
CA THR A 101 -13.59 -7.32 -12.84
C THR A 101 -12.19 -7.90 -12.95
N VAL A 102 -11.88 -8.89 -12.13
CA VAL A 102 -10.62 -9.62 -12.17
C VAL A 102 -10.88 -11.12 -12.16
N GLN A 103 -10.00 -11.83 -12.83
CA GLN A 103 -9.99 -13.28 -12.76
C GLN A 103 -9.15 -13.72 -11.56
N ILE A 104 -9.73 -14.51 -10.69
CA ILE A 104 -9.04 -15.07 -9.53
C ILE A 104 -8.84 -16.56 -9.68
N GLU A 105 -7.71 -17.02 -9.17
CA GLU A 105 -7.34 -18.42 -9.04
C GLU A 105 -7.08 -18.74 -7.58
N GLU A 106 -7.78 -19.74 -7.04
CA GLU A 106 -7.61 -20.26 -5.69
C GLU A 106 -7.21 -21.74 -5.77
N LYS A 107 -6.43 -22.19 -4.79
CA LYS A 107 -5.98 -23.58 -4.76
C LYS A 107 -7.18 -24.55 -4.69
N GLY A 108 -7.28 -25.47 -5.64
CA GLY A 108 -8.34 -26.48 -5.67
C GLY A 108 -9.71 -25.94 -6.12
N ARG A 109 -9.77 -24.77 -6.72
CA ARG A 109 -10.98 -24.20 -7.30
C ARG A 109 -10.77 -23.79 -8.74
N ASP A 110 -11.83 -23.80 -9.52
CA ASP A 110 -11.82 -23.27 -10.88
C ASP A 110 -11.63 -21.76 -10.90
N HIS A 111 -11.02 -21.29 -11.99
CA HIS A 111 -10.89 -19.84 -12.22
C HIS A 111 -12.28 -19.19 -12.27
N ARG A 112 -12.42 -18.07 -11.59
CA ARG A 112 -13.66 -17.31 -11.62
C ARG A 112 -13.41 -15.82 -11.80
N THR A 113 -14.30 -15.16 -12.51
CA THR A 113 -14.30 -13.71 -12.67
C THR A 113 -15.16 -13.09 -11.57
N VAL A 114 -14.59 -12.15 -10.83
CA VAL A 114 -15.28 -11.47 -9.73
C VAL A 114 -15.23 -9.96 -9.92
N PRO A 115 -16.20 -9.20 -9.36
CA PRO A 115 -16.11 -7.75 -9.28
C PRO A 115 -14.84 -7.33 -8.51
N ASN A 116 -14.21 -6.26 -8.97
CA ASN A 116 -13.01 -5.71 -8.35
C ASN A 116 -13.33 -4.44 -7.56
N PHE A 117 -13.26 -4.52 -6.26
CA PHE A 117 -13.49 -3.41 -5.32
C PHE A 117 -12.22 -3.01 -4.55
N THR A 118 -11.09 -3.64 -4.87
CA THR A 118 -9.85 -3.52 -4.12
C THR A 118 -9.05 -2.29 -4.53
N SER A 119 -8.70 -1.48 -3.55
CA SER A 119 -7.71 -0.39 -3.67
C SER A 119 -6.36 -0.85 -3.13
N TYR A 120 -5.26 -0.39 -3.72
CA TYR A 120 -3.91 -0.86 -3.40
C TYR A 120 -3.10 0.22 -2.71
N PHE A 121 -2.55 -0.11 -1.54
CA PHE A 121 -1.63 0.71 -0.77
C PHE A 121 -0.29 0.00 -0.66
N MET A 122 0.73 0.55 -1.25
CA MET A 122 2.06 -0.04 -1.33
C MET A 122 3.06 0.81 -0.54
N LEU A 123 3.89 0.15 0.25
CA LEU A 123 4.90 0.78 1.09
C LEU A 123 6.29 0.31 0.65
N THR A 124 7.24 1.22 0.57
CA THR A 124 8.61 0.87 0.20
C THR A 124 9.64 1.75 0.90
N ASN A 125 10.81 1.16 1.14
CA ASN A 125 12.01 1.88 1.59
C ASN A 125 12.89 2.32 0.40
N HIS A 126 12.61 1.83 -0.80
CA HIS A 126 13.45 2.00 -1.98
C HIS A 126 12.86 3.04 -2.94
N LYS A 127 13.69 3.97 -3.42
CA LYS A 127 13.28 4.94 -4.44
C LYS A 127 13.07 4.30 -5.81
N ASP A 128 13.72 3.18 -6.06
CA ASP A 128 13.65 2.37 -7.27
C ASP A 128 12.78 1.10 -7.11
N ALA A 129 11.85 1.13 -6.16
CA ALA A 129 11.03 -0.03 -5.80
C ALA A 129 10.24 -0.60 -6.98
N ILE A 130 9.74 0.28 -7.85
CA ILE A 130 8.93 -0.07 -9.01
C ILE A 130 9.51 0.65 -10.23
N PRO A 131 9.85 -0.06 -11.31
CA PRO A 131 10.30 0.54 -12.55
C PRO A 131 9.09 1.11 -13.33
N LEU A 132 8.66 2.31 -12.95
CA LEU A 132 7.55 2.99 -13.62
C LEU A 132 8.01 3.59 -14.93
N ALA A 133 7.21 3.44 -15.99
CA ALA A 133 7.38 4.21 -17.21
C ALA A 133 6.90 5.66 -16.98
N ASP A 134 7.49 6.59 -17.69
CA ASP A 134 7.06 7.98 -17.67
C ASP A 134 5.57 8.09 -18.03
N GLY A 135 4.80 8.77 -17.15
CA GLY A 135 3.36 8.95 -17.33
C GLY A 135 2.49 7.73 -16.99
N ASP A 136 3.02 6.73 -16.27
CA ASP A 136 2.17 5.63 -15.79
C ASP A 136 1.16 6.11 -14.74
N ARG A 137 -0.08 6.33 -15.20
CA ARG A 137 -1.20 6.84 -14.39
C ARG A 137 -1.76 5.86 -13.35
N ARG A 138 -1.24 4.63 -13.31
CA ARG A 138 -1.72 3.58 -12.38
C ARG A 138 -1.09 3.67 -11.01
N TYR A 139 -0.06 4.46 -10.86
CA TYR A 139 0.64 4.62 -9.58
C TYR A 139 0.73 6.09 -9.21
N CYS A 140 0.31 6.41 -7.99
CA CYS A 140 0.56 7.69 -7.36
C CYS A 140 1.68 7.50 -6.35
N VAL A 141 2.86 8.03 -6.65
CA VAL A 141 4.03 7.89 -5.78
C VAL A 141 4.12 9.11 -4.88
N LEU A 142 4.10 8.88 -3.58
CA LEU A 142 4.31 9.88 -2.55
C LEU A 142 5.65 9.62 -1.88
N PHE A 143 6.40 10.68 -1.61
CA PHE A 143 7.69 10.60 -0.95
C PHE A 143 7.61 11.16 0.47
N SER A 144 8.03 10.38 1.45
CA SER A 144 8.23 10.94 2.78
C SER A 144 9.33 12.01 2.73
N ARG A 145 9.09 13.12 3.43
CA ARG A 145 10.12 14.14 3.61
C ARG A 145 11.35 13.58 4.35
N VAL A 146 11.09 12.69 5.30
CA VAL A 146 12.12 12.02 6.10
C VAL A 146 12.66 10.82 5.32
N GLN A 147 13.94 10.90 4.95
CA GLN A 147 14.63 9.90 4.13
C GLN A 147 15.76 9.17 4.87
N SER A 148 15.97 9.47 6.17
CA SER A 148 16.88 8.74 7.05
C SER A 148 16.38 8.73 8.49
N GLU A 149 16.88 7.78 9.28
CA GLU A 149 16.60 7.71 10.73
C GLU A 149 17.16 8.92 11.48
N GLU A 150 18.30 9.44 11.04
CA GLU A 150 18.92 10.65 11.60
C GLU A 150 18.01 11.87 11.45
N GLN A 151 17.47 12.09 10.25
CA GLN A 151 16.50 13.17 10.01
C GLN A 151 15.25 13.01 10.89
N LEU A 152 14.77 11.79 11.10
CA LEU A 152 13.64 11.53 11.98
C LEU A 152 13.95 11.93 13.42
N PHE A 153 15.13 11.56 13.91
CA PHE A 153 15.54 11.90 15.26
C PHE A 153 15.73 13.40 15.44
N ASP A 154 16.32 14.09 14.48
CA ASP A 154 16.49 15.54 14.51
C ASP A 154 15.14 16.26 14.59
N GLU A 155 14.16 15.83 13.81
CA GLU A 155 12.81 16.42 13.80
C GLU A 155 12.01 16.14 15.09
N LEU A 156 12.23 14.99 15.72
CA LEU A 156 11.47 14.55 16.89
C LEU A 156 12.18 14.74 18.23
N GLY A 157 13.28 15.48 18.25
CA GLY A 157 14.02 15.76 19.50
C GLY A 157 14.87 14.59 19.99
N GLY A 158 15.51 13.88 19.07
CA GLY A 158 16.38 12.75 19.32
C GLY A 158 15.66 11.41 19.37
N LYS A 159 16.41 10.33 19.60
CA LYS A 159 15.90 8.95 19.66
C LYS A 159 14.78 8.77 20.69
N VAL A 160 14.90 9.39 21.85
CA VAL A 160 13.86 9.31 22.90
C VAL A 160 12.60 10.05 22.48
N GLY A 161 12.73 11.21 21.83
CA GLY A 161 11.61 11.96 21.27
C GLY A 161 10.85 11.15 20.22
N ALA A 162 11.56 10.52 19.30
CA ALA A 162 10.99 9.63 18.29
C ALA A 162 10.23 8.44 18.90
N GLN A 163 10.84 7.76 19.89
CA GLN A 163 10.19 6.66 20.60
C GLN A 163 8.91 7.11 21.31
N ASN A 164 8.91 8.27 21.96
CA ASN A 164 7.72 8.81 22.62
C ASN A 164 6.63 9.21 21.63
N HIS A 165 7.02 9.77 20.47
CA HIS A 165 6.11 10.10 19.39
C HIS A 165 5.35 8.86 18.88
N PHE A 166 6.07 7.81 18.51
CA PHE A 166 5.46 6.57 18.04
C PHE A 166 4.63 5.86 19.12
N LYS A 167 5.10 5.89 20.37
CA LYS A 167 4.32 5.34 21.50
C LYS A 167 2.98 6.01 21.67
N LYS A 168 2.91 7.33 21.54
CA LYS A 168 1.63 8.07 21.57
C LYS A 168 0.76 7.73 20.38
N LEU A 169 1.35 7.69 19.18
CA LEU A 169 0.65 7.39 17.94
C LEU A 169 -0.02 6.00 17.98
N PHE A 170 0.71 4.98 18.45
CA PHE A 170 0.15 3.63 18.58
C PHE A 170 -0.88 3.51 19.71
N ALA A 171 -0.67 4.19 20.84
CA ALA A 171 -1.64 4.17 21.95
C ALA A 171 -2.99 4.81 21.58
N GLU A 172 -3.02 5.71 20.58
CA GLU A 172 -4.26 6.29 20.05
C GLU A 172 -5.00 5.32 19.11
N THR A 173 -4.30 4.38 18.49
CA THR A 173 -4.90 3.37 17.61
C THR A 173 -5.36 2.10 18.34
N GLU A 174 -4.97 1.91 19.61
CA GLU A 174 -5.38 0.77 20.45
C GLU A 174 -6.62 1.05 21.32
N ARG A 175 -7.18 2.27 21.23
CA ARG A 175 -8.40 2.69 21.93
C ARG A 175 -9.64 2.48 21.10
#